data_2388d8c718c3193ae9ff84be3cd377a1
#
_entry.id   2388d8c718c3193ae9ff84be3cd377a1
#
_cell.length_a   1.000
_cell.length_b   1.000
_cell.length_c   1.000
_cell.angle_alpha   90.00
_cell.angle_beta   90.00
_cell.angle_gamma   90.00
#
_symmetry.space_group_name_H-M   'P 1'
#
loop_
_entity.id
_entity.type
_entity.pdbx_description
1 polymer ?
#
loop_
_entity_poly.entity_id
_entity_poly.type
_entity_poly.pdbx_seq_one_letter_code
_entity_poly.pdbx_strand_id
1 'polypeptide(L)'
;MTSLNNSILSDIIVHMKYAKYIPELNRRETWNELVTRNKAMHIKRYPELADQIQLNYKYVYDKKVLPSMRSLQFSGKPIEISPNRLYNCSYLPIDHVDSFSESMFLLLSGCGVGYSVQKHHIDKLPNITKPFEGRTRRFVVGDSIEGW
;
A
#
# COMPACT_ATOMS: atom_id res chain seq x y z
N MET A 1 29.09 -5.14 -22.87
CA MET A 1 27.90 -4.39 -23.37
C MET A 1 26.65 -4.65 -22.56
N THR A 2 26.38 -5.87 -22.06
CA THR A 2 25.19 -6.22 -21.26
C THR A 2 25.07 -5.47 -19.91
N SER A 3 26.17 -5.18 -19.22
CA SER A 3 26.15 -4.49 -17.92
C SER A 3 25.72 -3.01 -18.03
N LEU A 4 26.16 -2.31 -19.05
CA LEU A 4 25.81 -0.89 -19.27
C LEU A 4 24.32 -0.75 -19.62
N ASN A 5 23.78 -1.62 -20.46
CA ASN A 5 22.37 -1.63 -20.82
C ASN A 5 21.47 -1.89 -19.60
N ASN A 6 21.90 -2.81 -18.71
CA ASN A 6 21.15 -3.09 -17.48
C ASN A 6 21.17 -1.92 -16.51
N SER A 7 22.28 -1.18 -16.41
CA SER A 7 22.36 0.02 -15.56
C SER A 7 21.41 1.11 -16.06
N ILE A 8 21.44 1.39 -17.36
CA ILE A 8 20.56 2.40 -17.98
C ILE A 8 19.09 2.03 -17.79
N LEU A 9 18.72 0.76 -18.02
CA LEU A 9 17.36 0.28 -17.83
C LEU A 9 16.92 0.42 -16.37
N SER A 10 17.79 0.06 -15.41
CA SER A 10 17.53 0.23 -13.99
C SER A 10 17.23 1.69 -13.63
N ASP A 11 18.03 2.61 -14.14
CA ASP A 11 17.88 4.04 -13.84
C ASP A 11 16.59 4.61 -14.46
N ILE A 12 16.23 4.19 -15.66
CA ILE A 12 14.96 4.54 -16.31
C ILE A 12 13.78 4.05 -15.44
N ILE A 13 13.81 2.79 -14.99
CA ILE A 13 12.74 2.22 -14.16
C ILE A 13 12.61 2.96 -12.83
N VAL A 14 13.74 3.25 -12.16
CA VAL A 14 13.75 4.02 -10.92
C VAL A 14 13.11 5.40 -11.14
N HIS A 15 13.54 6.09 -12.18
CA HIS A 15 13.02 7.44 -12.50
C HIS A 15 11.52 7.43 -12.81
N MET A 16 11.05 6.47 -13.60
CA MET A 16 9.64 6.41 -14.03
C MET A 16 8.68 5.94 -12.94
N LYS A 17 9.09 4.98 -12.10
CA LYS A 17 8.19 4.25 -11.20
C LYS A 17 8.29 4.64 -9.73
N TYR A 18 9.47 5.05 -9.25
CA TYR A 18 9.73 5.18 -7.82
C TYR A 18 10.15 6.57 -7.37
N ALA A 19 10.88 7.30 -8.22
CA ALA A 19 11.43 8.60 -7.90
C ALA A 19 10.33 9.65 -7.76
N LYS A 20 10.29 10.35 -6.62
CA LYS A 20 9.42 11.51 -6.41
C LYS A 20 9.97 12.73 -7.12
N TYR A 21 9.08 13.63 -7.52
CA TYR A 21 9.46 14.91 -8.06
C TYR A 21 9.85 15.87 -6.92
N ILE A 22 10.97 16.54 -7.08
CA ILE A 22 11.50 17.56 -6.15
C ILE A 22 11.33 18.93 -6.81
N PRO A 23 10.32 19.72 -6.38
CA PRO A 23 10.01 21.01 -7.02
C PRO A 23 11.18 21.99 -6.99
N GLU A 24 11.92 22.05 -5.88
CA GLU A 24 13.03 22.97 -5.66
C GLU A 24 14.19 22.73 -6.64
N LEU A 25 14.36 21.50 -7.08
CA LEU A 25 15.42 21.10 -8.01
C LEU A 25 14.90 20.90 -9.45
N ASN A 26 13.60 21.05 -9.67
CA ASN A 26 12.91 20.83 -10.95
C ASN A 26 13.28 19.49 -11.60
N ARG A 27 13.43 18.44 -10.79
CA ARG A 27 13.75 17.08 -11.23
C ARG A 27 13.18 16.03 -10.29
N ARG A 28 13.25 14.77 -10.72
CA ARG A 28 12.95 13.64 -9.85
C ARG A 28 14.15 13.22 -9.00
N GLU A 29 13.88 12.49 -7.92
CA GLU A 29 14.89 11.88 -7.06
C GLU A 29 15.84 10.97 -7.86
N THR A 30 17.09 10.97 -7.47
CA THR A 30 18.07 9.94 -7.83
C THR A 30 17.85 8.67 -6.99
N TRP A 31 18.50 7.56 -7.37
CA TRP A 31 18.49 6.33 -6.56
C TRP A 31 18.92 6.57 -5.11
N ASN A 32 19.99 7.30 -4.92
CA ASN A 32 20.51 7.59 -3.58
C ASN A 32 19.53 8.41 -2.72
N GLU A 33 18.89 9.41 -3.29
CA GLU A 33 17.89 10.23 -2.60
C GLU A 33 16.66 9.40 -2.23
N LEU A 34 16.17 8.58 -3.15
CA LEU A 34 15.06 7.66 -2.93
C LEU A 34 15.35 6.66 -1.79
N VAL A 35 16.53 6.03 -1.80
CA VAL A 35 16.96 5.09 -0.76
C VAL A 35 17.15 5.82 0.58
N THR A 36 17.70 7.03 0.56
CA THR A 36 17.85 7.86 1.76
C THR A 36 16.50 8.19 2.39
N ARG A 37 15.50 8.56 1.59
CA ARG A 37 14.13 8.82 2.05
C ARG A 37 13.51 7.58 2.68
N ASN A 38 13.69 6.43 2.06
CA ASN A 38 13.18 5.15 2.57
C ASN A 38 13.88 4.78 3.89
N LYS A 39 15.20 4.87 3.96
CA LYS A 39 16.00 4.64 5.17
C LYS A 39 15.57 5.56 6.32
N ALA A 40 15.44 6.85 6.06
CA ALA A 40 15.06 7.85 7.06
C ALA A 40 13.70 7.54 7.69
N MET A 41 12.73 7.10 6.90
CA MET A 41 11.42 6.69 7.39
C MET A 41 11.53 5.52 8.38
N HIS A 42 12.35 4.50 8.07
CA HIS A 42 12.55 3.36 8.96
C HIS A 42 13.28 3.73 10.25
N ILE A 43 14.34 4.55 10.17
CA ILE A 43 15.05 5.05 11.37
C ILE A 43 14.12 5.87 12.26
N LYS A 44 13.29 6.74 11.65
CA LYS A 44 12.29 7.53 12.39
C LYS A 44 11.30 6.66 13.15
N ARG A 45 10.88 5.54 12.54
CA ARG A 45 9.93 4.60 13.14
C ARG A 45 10.54 3.70 14.19
N TYR A 46 11.80 3.31 14.00
CA TYR A 46 12.53 2.35 14.83
C TYR A 46 13.92 2.91 15.17
N PRO A 47 14.01 3.95 16.01
CA PRO A 47 15.29 4.59 16.35
C PRO A 47 16.25 3.65 17.08
N GLU A 48 15.72 2.67 17.84
CA GLU A 48 16.52 1.64 18.53
C GLU A 48 17.25 0.70 17.58
N LEU A 49 16.82 0.60 16.33
CA LEU A 49 17.44 -0.23 15.28
C LEU A 49 18.27 0.61 14.29
N ALA A 50 18.53 1.88 14.58
CA ALA A 50 19.16 2.81 13.65
C ALA A 50 20.48 2.28 13.06
N ASP A 51 21.36 1.72 13.90
CA ASP A 51 22.66 1.20 13.46
C ASP A 51 22.52 -0.01 12.53
N GLN A 52 21.60 -0.92 12.84
CA GLN A 52 21.32 -2.08 12.00
C GLN A 52 20.71 -1.66 10.66
N ILE A 53 19.78 -0.69 10.69
CA ILE A 53 19.18 -0.12 9.47
C ILE A 53 20.27 0.52 8.62
N GLN A 54 21.14 1.33 9.19
CA GLN A 54 22.24 1.97 8.46
C GLN A 54 23.17 0.95 7.80
N LEU A 55 23.52 -0.13 8.53
CA LEU A 55 24.37 -1.19 8.01
C LEU A 55 23.70 -1.91 6.82
N ASN A 56 22.44 -2.29 6.97
CA ASN A 56 21.70 -3.02 5.94
C ASN A 56 21.43 -2.16 4.70
N TYR A 57 21.21 -0.87 4.86
CA TYR A 57 20.97 0.04 3.75
C TYR A 57 22.19 0.25 2.85
N LYS A 58 23.42 -0.07 3.28
CA LYS A 58 24.58 -0.13 2.39
C LYS A 58 24.34 -1.09 1.22
N TYR A 59 23.74 -2.25 1.50
CA TYR A 59 23.39 -3.22 0.46
C TYR A 59 22.26 -2.71 -0.46
N VAL A 60 21.35 -1.89 0.07
CA VAL A 60 20.29 -1.27 -0.73
C VAL A 60 20.87 -0.21 -1.67
N TYR A 61 21.76 0.65 -1.20
CA TYR A 61 22.46 1.64 -2.04
C TYR A 61 23.21 0.97 -3.19
N ASP A 62 23.85 -0.16 -2.92
CA ASP A 62 24.59 -0.97 -3.90
C ASP A 62 23.67 -1.79 -4.82
N LYS A 63 22.34 -1.70 -4.68
CA LYS A 63 21.36 -2.52 -5.41
C LYS A 63 21.53 -4.03 -5.25
N LYS A 64 22.21 -4.49 -4.18
CA LYS A 64 22.38 -5.92 -3.86
C LYS A 64 21.13 -6.53 -3.22
N VAL A 65 20.37 -5.71 -2.49
CA VAL A 65 19.08 -6.05 -1.88
C VAL A 65 18.11 -4.92 -2.19
N LEU A 66 16.88 -5.27 -2.55
CA LEU A 66 15.85 -4.29 -2.83
C LEU A 66 14.75 -4.37 -1.78
N PRO A 67 14.34 -3.25 -1.16
CA PRO A 67 13.13 -3.19 -0.35
C PRO A 67 11.89 -3.44 -1.20
N SER A 68 10.74 -3.61 -0.54
CA SER A 68 9.45 -3.65 -1.23
C SER A 68 9.29 -2.45 -2.17
N MET A 69 8.81 -2.72 -3.39
CA MET A 69 8.53 -1.67 -4.39
C MET A 69 7.60 -0.59 -3.84
N ARG A 70 6.56 -0.97 -3.11
CA ARG A 70 5.63 -0.03 -2.46
C ARG A 70 6.31 0.78 -1.37
N SER A 71 7.22 0.18 -0.61
CA SER A 71 8.02 0.90 0.38
C SER A 71 8.88 1.97 -0.27
N LEU A 72 9.55 1.67 -1.36
CA LEU A 72 10.33 2.66 -2.12
C LEU A 72 9.46 3.77 -2.70
N GLN A 73 8.34 3.42 -3.31
CA GLN A 73 7.43 4.35 -3.98
C GLN A 73 6.79 5.34 -3.00
N PHE A 74 6.25 4.85 -1.89
CA PHE A 74 5.43 5.63 -0.97
C PHE A 74 6.13 6.04 0.32
N SER A 75 7.40 5.70 0.53
CA SER A 75 8.12 6.05 1.77
C SER A 75 8.04 7.53 2.11
N GLY A 76 8.06 7.80 3.41
CA GLY A 76 7.81 9.11 4.01
C GLY A 76 6.34 9.32 4.34
N LYS A 77 5.89 10.56 4.23
CA LYS A 77 4.55 10.99 4.68
C LYS A 77 3.37 10.10 4.24
N PRO A 78 3.30 9.56 3.00
CA PRO A 78 2.19 8.69 2.61
C PRO A 78 2.08 7.41 3.46
N ILE A 79 3.21 6.76 3.77
CA ILE A 79 3.23 5.55 4.62
C ILE A 79 3.04 5.91 6.09
N GLU A 80 3.60 7.04 6.54
CA GLU A 80 3.45 7.52 7.93
C GLU A 80 1.98 7.79 8.27
N ILE A 81 1.20 8.32 7.32
CA ILE A 81 -0.24 8.57 7.48
C ILE A 81 -1.06 7.30 7.30
N SER A 82 -0.75 6.49 6.30
CA SER A 82 -1.53 5.30 5.93
C SER A 82 -0.60 4.12 5.60
N PRO A 83 -0.21 3.32 6.61
CA PRO A 83 0.69 2.17 6.43
C PRO A 83 0.15 1.11 5.47
N ASN A 84 -1.16 1.07 5.26
CA ASN A 84 -1.82 0.13 4.35
C ASN A 84 -1.27 0.21 2.92
N ARG A 85 -0.73 1.36 2.53
CA ARG A 85 -0.11 1.58 1.22
C ARG A 85 1.12 0.71 0.94
N LEU A 86 1.65 0.05 1.98
CA LEU A 86 2.73 -0.94 1.82
C LEU A 86 2.28 -2.25 1.20
N TYR A 87 1.00 -2.60 1.34
CA TYR A 87 0.48 -3.88 0.91
C TYR A 87 -0.01 -3.82 -0.55
N ASN A 88 0.34 -4.84 -1.33
CA ASN A 88 -0.15 -5.04 -2.69
C ASN A 88 -1.40 -5.92 -2.73
N CYS A 89 -1.42 -6.94 -1.88
CA CYS A 89 -2.45 -7.97 -1.85
C CYS A 89 -2.82 -8.29 -0.41
N SER A 90 -4.08 -8.65 -0.23
CA SER A 90 -4.65 -9.11 1.04
C SER A 90 -5.64 -10.23 0.77
N TYR A 91 -6.01 -10.94 1.82
CA TYR A 91 -7.01 -12.00 1.79
C TYR A 91 -7.84 -11.91 3.06
N LEU A 92 -9.14 -12.13 2.94
CA LEU A 92 -10.04 -12.29 4.07
C LEU A 92 -11.16 -13.29 3.76
N PRO A 93 -11.67 -14.04 4.76
CA PRO A 93 -12.89 -14.82 4.63
C PRO A 93 -14.11 -13.91 4.72
N ILE A 94 -15.20 -14.29 4.02
CA ILE A 94 -16.50 -13.63 4.19
C ILE A 94 -17.29 -14.44 5.22
N ASP A 95 -17.04 -14.17 6.49
CA ASP A 95 -17.62 -14.90 7.61
C ASP A 95 -18.35 -14.01 8.64
N HIS A 96 -18.36 -12.70 8.41
CA HIS A 96 -19.13 -11.72 9.18
C HIS A 96 -19.50 -10.52 8.28
N VAL A 97 -20.46 -9.74 8.71
CA VAL A 97 -21.02 -8.64 7.88
C VAL A 97 -19.96 -7.56 7.60
N ASP A 98 -19.09 -7.29 8.57
CA ASP A 98 -18.05 -6.26 8.42
C ASP A 98 -16.99 -6.62 7.38
N SER A 99 -16.89 -7.90 6.96
CA SER A 99 -15.96 -8.33 5.90
C SER A 99 -16.17 -7.56 4.59
N PHE A 100 -17.39 -7.09 4.32
CA PHE A 100 -17.67 -6.26 3.14
C PHE A 100 -17.03 -4.87 3.26
N SER A 101 -17.17 -4.23 4.43
CA SER A 101 -16.55 -2.93 4.71
C SER A 101 -15.04 -3.01 4.74
N GLU A 102 -14.48 -4.07 5.34
CA GLU A 102 -13.04 -4.33 5.35
C GLU A 102 -12.50 -4.54 3.93
N SER A 103 -13.20 -5.32 3.10
CA SER A 103 -12.84 -5.49 1.69
C SER A 103 -12.80 -4.15 0.95
N MET A 104 -13.83 -3.32 1.13
CA MET A 104 -13.91 -1.99 0.51
C MET A 104 -12.76 -1.10 0.97
N PHE A 105 -12.48 -1.06 2.27
CA PHE A 105 -11.37 -0.29 2.83
C PHE A 105 -10.03 -0.67 2.23
N LEU A 106 -9.75 -1.98 2.12
CA LEU A 106 -8.53 -2.50 1.52
C LEU A 106 -8.42 -2.17 0.02
N LEU A 107 -9.52 -2.30 -0.73
CA LEU A 107 -9.58 -1.92 -2.15
C LEU A 107 -9.31 -0.42 -2.34
N LEU A 108 -9.94 0.45 -1.54
CA LEU A 108 -9.73 1.89 -1.58
C LEU A 108 -8.30 2.28 -1.18
N SER A 109 -7.64 1.48 -0.35
CA SER A 109 -6.23 1.64 -0.01
C SER A 109 -5.27 1.23 -1.14
N GLY A 110 -5.79 0.71 -2.25
CA GLY A 110 -5.01 0.27 -3.41
C GLY A 110 -4.46 -1.15 -3.28
N CYS A 111 -5.04 -1.96 -2.40
CA CYS A 111 -4.71 -3.36 -2.20
C CYS A 111 -5.60 -4.24 -3.08
N GLY A 112 -5.04 -5.25 -3.73
CA GLY A 112 -5.83 -6.31 -4.35
C GLY A 112 -6.39 -7.23 -3.27
N VAL A 113 -7.71 -7.46 -3.24
CA VAL A 113 -8.36 -8.26 -2.19
C VAL A 113 -8.83 -9.58 -2.76
N GLY A 114 -8.25 -10.68 -2.26
CA GLY A 114 -8.81 -12.02 -2.41
C GLY A 114 -9.77 -12.33 -1.27
N TYR A 115 -10.87 -12.96 -1.55
CA TYR A 115 -11.83 -13.33 -0.50
C TYR A 115 -12.30 -14.78 -0.67
N SER A 116 -12.68 -15.39 0.45
CA SER A 116 -13.24 -16.74 0.45
C SER A 116 -14.72 -16.71 0.77
N VAL A 117 -15.49 -17.36 -0.10
CA VAL A 117 -16.93 -17.63 0.07
C VAL A 117 -17.20 -19.14 0.27
N GLN A 118 -16.25 -19.85 0.82
CA GLN A 118 -16.42 -21.26 1.14
C GLN A 118 -17.56 -21.45 2.15
N LYS A 119 -18.24 -22.59 2.05
CA LYS A 119 -19.45 -22.86 2.87
C LYS A 119 -19.24 -22.61 4.36
N HIS A 120 -18.14 -23.08 4.93
CA HIS A 120 -17.85 -22.91 6.36
C HIS A 120 -17.58 -21.45 6.79
N HIS A 121 -17.31 -20.52 5.86
CA HIS A 121 -17.27 -19.09 6.14
C HIS A 121 -18.67 -18.49 6.04
N ILE A 122 -19.37 -18.77 4.94
CA ILE A 122 -20.71 -18.22 4.68
C ILE A 122 -21.73 -18.69 5.74
N ASP A 123 -21.62 -19.92 6.23
CA ASP A 123 -22.49 -20.46 7.28
C ASP A 123 -22.42 -19.65 8.61
N LYS A 124 -21.40 -18.82 8.80
CA LYS A 124 -21.27 -17.93 9.96
C LYS A 124 -22.02 -16.60 9.79
N LEU A 125 -22.39 -16.26 8.55
CA LEU A 125 -23.13 -15.03 8.30
C LEU A 125 -24.55 -15.13 8.85
N PRO A 126 -25.14 -14.01 9.29
CA PRO A 126 -26.54 -14.00 9.70
C PRO A 126 -27.45 -14.34 8.51
N ASN A 127 -28.52 -15.07 8.79
CA ASN A 127 -29.50 -15.42 7.77
C ASN A 127 -30.14 -14.17 7.16
N ILE A 128 -30.22 -14.13 5.84
CA ILE A 128 -30.94 -13.08 5.13
C ILE A 128 -32.42 -13.29 5.38
N THR A 129 -33.05 -12.32 6.00
CA THR A 129 -34.51 -12.31 6.21
C THR A 129 -35.22 -12.16 4.87
N LYS A 130 -36.26 -12.98 4.65
CA LYS A 130 -37.09 -12.85 3.44
C LYS A 130 -37.66 -11.42 3.37
N PRO A 131 -37.76 -10.84 2.14
CA PRO A 131 -38.41 -9.55 1.96
C PRO A 131 -39.81 -9.61 2.55
N PHE A 132 -40.16 -8.65 3.39
CA PHE A 132 -41.50 -8.51 3.93
C PHE A 132 -42.25 -7.50 3.08
N GLU A 133 -43.36 -7.91 2.48
CA GLU A 133 -44.20 -7.03 1.68
C GLU A 133 -44.65 -5.82 2.52
N GLY A 134 -44.46 -4.60 1.97
CA GLY A 134 -44.84 -3.35 2.63
C GLY A 134 -43.75 -2.74 3.55
N ARG A 135 -42.58 -3.38 3.71
CA ARG A 135 -41.48 -2.78 4.49
C ARG A 135 -40.55 -1.97 3.62
N THR A 136 -40.83 -0.69 3.51
CA THR A 136 -39.94 0.27 2.83
C THR A 136 -39.11 1.01 3.86
N ARG A 137 -37.78 0.99 3.72
CA ARG A 137 -36.87 1.90 4.44
C ARG A 137 -36.44 3.01 3.47
N ARG A 138 -36.65 4.24 3.87
CA ARG A 138 -36.16 5.39 3.13
C ARG A 138 -34.88 5.90 3.79
N PHE A 139 -33.79 5.94 3.06
CA PHE A 139 -32.56 6.59 3.46
C PHE A 139 -32.45 7.89 2.68
N VAL A 140 -32.24 8.99 3.40
CA VAL A 140 -31.93 10.28 2.79
C VAL A 140 -30.40 10.38 2.78
N VAL A 141 -29.84 10.33 1.58
CA VAL A 141 -28.41 10.44 1.38
C VAL A 141 -28.04 11.91 1.34
N GLY A 142 -27.05 12.33 2.14
CA GLY A 142 -26.52 13.68 2.08
C GLY A 142 -25.79 13.93 0.76
N ASP A 143 -25.86 15.16 0.24
CA ASP A 143 -25.13 15.56 -0.97
C ASP A 143 -23.64 15.82 -0.62
N SER A 144 -22.94 14.76 -0.29
CA SER A 144 -21.51 14.76 0.05
C SER A 144 -20.87 13.45 -0.38
N ILE A 145 -19.54 13.41 -0.49
CA ILE A 145 -18.79 12.20 -0.84
C ILE A 145 -19.04 11.09 0.18
N GLU A 146 -19.18 11.43 1.46
CA GLU A 146 -19.48 10.48 2.54
C GLU A 146 -20.92 9.95 2.50
N GLY A 147 -21.84 10.69 1.86
CA GLY A 147 -23.24 10.28 1.71
C GLY A 147 -23.45 9.28 0.59
N TRP A 148 -22.53 9.21 -0.36
CA TRP A 148 -22.59 8.30 -1.51
C TRP A 148 -21.91 6.99 -1.20
#